data_31a9a5f905c68b2c928dd571bfe69882
#
_entry.id   31a9a5f905c68b2c928dd571bfe69882
#
_cell.length_a   1.000
_cell.length_b   1.000
_cell.length_c   1.000
_cell.angle_alpha   90.00
_cell.angle_beta   90.00
_cell.angle_gamma   90.00
#
_symmetry.space_group_name_H-M   'P 1'
#
loop_
_entity.id
_entity.type
_entity.pdbx_description
1 polymer ?
#
loop_
_entity_poly.entity_id
_entity_poly.type
_entity_poly.pdbx_seq_one_letter_code
_entity_poly.pdbx_strand_id
1 'polypeptide(L)'
;MENIRRFESINDYNSFNNNETLHPLVSVVDLSKASPRQGSRMYFGFYTVFLKDVKCGDLVYGKHNYDYQEGTLVFLAPGQVAGVNSNGETYQPKGYALIFHQDLLPGTALGKHMQEYSFFSYQSNEALHLSERERKIVLDCFSKIEYELERAIDKHSKKLIVSNIELFLNYCARFYERQFITRENVHKGILEKFEVLLNEYFNSDKPETIGLPSVTWCAGELNLSPGYFGDLIKKETGTSAQEYIQSRIIDVAKELIFDKSKSVSEIAYELGFKYPQHFSRLFKQRVGQSPQDYRNLN
;
A
#
# COMPACT_ATOMS: atom_id res chain seq x y z
N MET A 1 -2.84 27.55 -7.84
CA MET A 1 -3.34 26.29 -7.23
C MET A 1 -3.64 25.34 -8.38
N GLU A 2 -2.98 24.19 -8.45
CA GLU A 2 -3.31 23.19 -9.47
C GLU A 2 -4.74 22.72 -9.26
N ASN A 3 -5.54 22.79 -10.29
CA ASN A 3 -6.95 22.43 -10.25
C ASN A 3 -7.07 20.91 -10.22
N ILE A 4 -7.39 20.31 -9.05
CA ILE A 4 -7.62 18.87 -8.88
C ILE A 4 -9.05 18.58 -9.36
N ARG A 5 -9.19 17.77 -10.40
CA ARG A 5 -10.50 17.29 -10.85
C ARG A 5 -10.99 16.19 -9.90
N ARG A 6 -12.21 16.33 -9.39
CA ARG A 6 -12.80 15.40 -8.43
C ARG A 6 -13.82 14.50 -9.12
N PHE A 7 -13.75 13.20 -8.83
CA PHE A 7 -14.73 12.20 -9.22
C PHE A 7 -15.30 11.57 -7.96
N GLU A 8 -16.55 11.89 -7.64
CA GLU A 8 -17.24 11.37 -6.46
C GLU A 8 -18.15 10.19 -6.82
N SER A 9 -18.59 10.09 -8.08
CA SER A 9 -19.45 9.02 -8.57
C SER A 9 -18.83 8.28 -9.76
N ILE A 10 -19.28 7.06 -9.98
CA ILE A 10 -18.92 6.24 -11.16
C ILE A 10 -19.34 6.96 -12.44
N ASN A 11 -20.51 7.62 -12.43
CA ASN A 11 -21.02 8.36 -13.57
C ASN A 11 -20.13 9.55 -13.97
N ASP A 12 -19.57 10.27 -13.00
CA ASP A 12 -18.68 11.41 -13.28
C ASP A 12 -17.42 10.94 -14.02
N TYR A 13 -16.85 9.81 -13.59
CA TYR A 13 -15.66 9.25 -14.20
C TYR A 13 -15.96 8.63 -15.59
N ASN A 14 -17.08 7.91 -15.72
CA ASN A 14 -17.51 7.35 -17.00
C ASN A 14 -17.74 8.46 -18.04
N SER A 15 -18.49 9.50 -17.70
CA SER A 15 -18.77 10.65 -18.58
C SER A 15 -17.48 11.35 -19.04
N PHE A 16 -16.52 11.49 -18.13
CA PHE A 16 -15.21 12.07 -18.46
C PHE A 16 -14.39 11.23 -19.46
N ASN A 17 -14.63 9.92 -19.50
CA ASN A 17 -13.92 8.99 -20.38
C ASN A 17 -14.77 8.54 -21.59
N ASN A 18 -15.89 9.22 -21.89
CA ASN A 18 -16.83 8.86 -22.95
C ASN A 18 -17.35 7.42 -22.83
N ASN A 19 -17.56 6.93 -21.60
CA ASN A 19 -18.06 5.60 -21.29
C ASN A 19 -19.50 5.69 -20.77
N GLU A 20 -20.35 4.75 -21.17
CA GLU A 20 -21.72 4.65 -20.69
C GLU A 20 -21.75 4.10 -19.24
N THR A 21 -22.66 4.63 -18.41
CA THR A 21 -22.83 4.15 -17.03
C THR A 21 -23.93 3.11 -16.97
N LEU A 22 -23.55 1.84 -17.04
CA LEU A 22 -24.46 0.71 -16.96
C LEU A 22 -24.85 0.34 -15.51
N HIS A 23 -24.01 0.68 -14.54
CA HIS A 23 -24.26 0.42 -13.12
C HIS A 23 -23.76 1.58 -12.26
N PRO A 24 -24.54 2.06 -11.24
CA PRO A 24 -24.15 3.26 -10.48
C PRO A 24 -22.94 3.06 -9.57
N LEU A 25 -22.58 1.82 -9.22
CA LEU A 25 -21.56 1.53 -8.21
C LEU A 25 -20.33 0.81 -8.77
N VAL A 26 -20.31 0.41 -10.03
CA VAL A 26 -19.16 -0.28 -10.66
C VAL A 26 -19.11 -0.05 -12.15
N SER A 27 -17.91 0.06 -12.71
CA SER A 27 -17.69 0.11 -14.16
C SER A 27 -16.32 -0.45 -14.52
N VAL A 28 -16.21 -1.03 -15.70
CA VAL A 28 -14.96 -1.26 -16.41
C VAL A 28 -14.91 -0.24 -17.55
N VAL A 29 -13.82 0.51 -17.63
CA VAL A 29 -13.67 1.61 -18.58
C VAL A 29 -12.49 1.32 -19.50
N ASP A 30 -12.75 1.23 -20.79
CA ASP A 30 -11.72 1.20 -21.82
C ASP A 30 -11.23 2.64 -22.06
N LEU A 31 -10.05 2.95 -21.56
CA LEU A 31 -9.47 4.30 -21.63
C LEU A 31 -9.09 4.71 -23.05
N SER A 32 -8.99 3.77 -24.00
CA SER A 32 -8.71 4.10 -25.41
C SER A 32 -9.85 4.86 -26.08
N LYS A 33 -11.08 4.75 -25.54
CA LYS A 33 -12.26 5.49 -25.99
C LYS A 33 -12.34 6.92 -25.47
N ALA A 34 -11.53 7.26 -24.46
CA ALA A 34 -11.49 8.59 -23.89
C ALA A 34 -10.88 9.60 -24.87
N SER A 35 -11.29 10.87 -24.78
CA SER A 35 -10.69 11.94 -25.58
C SER A 35 -9.23 12.18 -25.18
N PRO A 36 -8.35 12.52 -26.16
CA PRO A 36 -7.00 13.01 -25.88
C PRO A 36 -7.03 14.20 -24.92
N ARG A 37 -6.11 14.24 -23.99
CA ARG A 37 -6.10 15.26 -22.93
C ARG A 37 -4.70 15.54 -22.38
N GLN A 38 -4.54 16.69 -21.75
CA GLN A 38 -3.33 16.99 -21.00
C GLN A 38 -3.35 16.30 -19.64
N GLY A 39 -2.17 16.09 -19.09
CA GLY A 39 -2.01 15.53 -17.74
C GLY A 39 -2.68 16.44 -16.71
N SER A 40 -3.36 15.84 -15.75
CA SER A 40 -4.02 16.52 -14.65
C SER A 40 -4.03 15.65 -13.40
N ARG A 41 -4.16 16.29 -12.24
CA ARG A 41 -4.38 15.61 -10.97
C ARG A 41 -5.86 15.34 -10.77
N MET A 42 -6.19 14.12 -10.35
CA MET A 42 -7.55 13.64 -10.20
C MET A 42 -7.73 13.02 -8.81
N TYR A 43 -8.81 13.37 -8.14
CA TYR A 43 -9.26 12.76 -6.88
C TYR A 43 -10.31 11.71 -7.20
N PHE A 44 -10.21 10.56 -6.53
CA PHE A 44 -11.14 9.43 -6.69
C PHE A 44 -11.86 9.14 -5.37
N GLY A 45 -13.19 9.29 -5.35
CA GLY A 45 -14.07 8.98 -4.22
C GLY A 45 -14.42 7.48 -4.08
N PHE A 46 -13.84 6.63 -4.91
CA PHE A 46 -14.12 5.19 -5.03
C PHE A 46 -12.83 4.41 -5.29
N TYR A 47 -12.86 3.09 -5.12
CA TYR A 47 -11.74 2.21 -5.48
C TYR A 47 -11.50 2.24 -6.98
N THR A 48 -10.26 2.39 -7.37
CA THR A 48 -9.85 2.45 -8.78
C THR A 48 -8.64 1.56 -9.01
N VAL A 49 -8.71 0.71 -10.03
CA VAL A 49 -7.58 -0.10 -10.48
C VAL A 49 -7.31 0.22 -11.93
N PHE A 50 -6.14 0.75 -12.22
CA PHE A 50 -5.70 1.01 -13.58
C PHE A 50 -4.85 -0.15 -14.09
N LEU A 51 -5.26 -0.77 -15.18
CA LEU A 51 -4.41 -1.64 -16.00
C LEU A 51 -3.84 -0.81 -17.13
N LYS A 52 -2.55 -0.62 -17.12
CA LYS A 52 -1.84 0.08 -18.15
C LYS A 52 -1.32 -0.90 -19.21
N ASP A 53 -1.67 -0.65 -20.44
CA ASP A 53 -1.45 -1.57 -21.56
C ASP A 53 -0.33 -1.15 -22.51
N VAL A 54 0.16 0.10 -22.39
CA VAL A 54 1.21 0.66 -23.25
C VAL A 54 1.99 1.75 -22.51
N LYS A 55 3.22 2.01 -22.95
CA LYS A 55 3.97 3.21 -22.54
C LYS A 55 3.19 4.47 -22.94
N CYS A 56 2.53 5.10 -21.99
CA CYS A 56 1.85 6.39 -22.18
C CYS A 56 2.06 7.23 -20.94
N GLY A 57 2.84 8.30 -21.02
CA GLY A 57 3.05 9.29 -19.95
C GLY A 57 3.44 8.71 -18.59
N ASP A 58 4.15 9.46 -17.79
CA ASP A 58 4.51 9.07 -16.43
C ASP A 58 3.34 9.31 -15.49
N LEU A 59 2.92 8.31 -14.74
CA LEU A 59 1.99 8.52 -13.64
C LEU A 59 2.74 9.20 -12.50
N VAL A 60 2.24 10.33 -12.02
CA VAL A 60 2.81 11.04 -10.89
C VAL A 60 1.94 10.83 -9.66
N TYR A 61 2.54 10.30 -8.62
CA TYR A 61 1.94 10.25 -7.29
C TYR A 61 2.84 11.03 -6.32
N GLY A 62 2.32 12.08 -5.71
CA GLY A 62 3.13 13.00 -4.90
C GLY A 62 4.18 13.73 -5.75
N LYS A 63 5.47 13.55 -5.43
CA LYS A 63 6.61 14.20 -6.10
C LYS A 63 7.43 13.25 -7.00
N HIS A 64 7.04 11.98 -7.15
CA HIS A 64 7.82 10.96 -7.84
C HIS A 64 7.24 10.61 -9.21
N ASN A 65 8.11 10.52 -10.23
CA ASN A 65 7.80 10.06 -11.60
C ASN A 65 7.97 8.55 -11.69
N TYR A 66 7.21 7.94 -12.59
CA TYR A 66 7.09 6.50 -12.77
C TYR A 66 7.61 6.01 -14.10
N ASP A 67 8.44 4.95 -14.08
CA ASP A 67 8.71 4.15 -15.27
C ASP A 67 7.65 3.04 -15.39
N TYR A 68 6.68 3.29 -16.25
CA TYR A 68 5.55 2.42 -16.48
C TYR A 68 5.84 1.50 -17.66
N GLN A 69 5.95 0.20 -17.39
CA GLN A 69 6.03 -0.82 -18.43
C GLN A 69 4.62 -1.36 -18.75
N GLU A 70 4.45 -1.98 -19.91
CA GLU A 70 3.22 -2.68 -20.31
C GLU A 70 2.85 -3.74 -19.27
N GLY A 71 1.53 -3.91 -19.02
CA GLY A 71 1.05 -4.90 -18.07
C GLY A 71 1.23 -4.51 -16.61
N THR A 72 1.09 -3.24 -16.27
CA THR A 72 1.19 -2.76 -14.88
C THR A 72 -0.19 -2.42 -14.31
N LEU A 73 -0.46 -2.90 -13.08
CA LEU A 73 -1.63 -2.50 -12.28
C LEU A 73 -1.25 -1.49 -11.21
N VAL A 74 -2.10 -0.45 -11.08
CA VAL A 74 -2.06 0.53 -9.99
C VAL A 74 -3.39 0.55 -9.28
N PHE A 75 -3.35 0.60 -7.96
CA PHE A 75 -4.51 0.55 -7.08
C PHE A 75 -4.64 1.87 -6.33
N LEU A 76 -5.84 2.43 -6.31
CA LEU A 76 -6.18 3.64 -5.57
C LEU A 76 -7.37 3.37 -4.66
N ALA A 77 -7.21 3.67 -3.37
CA ALA A 77 -8.31 3.67 -2.41
C ALA A 77 -9.15 4.95 -2.55
N PRO A 78 -10.42 4.95 -2.07
CA PRO A 78 -11.20 6.16 -1.97
C PRO A 78 -10.47 7.28 -1.21
N GLY A 79 -10.55 8.50 -1.71
CA GLY A 79 -9.90 9.67 -1.10
C GLY A 79 -8.50 9.98 -1.65
N GLN A 80 -7.92 9.12 -2.46
CA GLN A 80 -6.58 9.33 -3.02
C GLN A 80 -6.59 10.24 -4.24
N VAL A 81 -5.48 10.94 -4.43
CA VAL A 81 -5.23 11.81 -5.60
C VAL A 81 -4.11 11.20 -6.43
N ALA A 82 -4.40 10.90 -7.68
CA ALA A 82 -3.40 10.48 -8.65
C ALA A 82 -3.45 11.40 -9.88
N GLY A 83 -2.38 11.42 -10.66
CA GLY A 83 -2.34 12.23 -11.86
C GLY A 83 -1.40 11.67 -12.90
N VAL A 84 -1.52 12.18 -14.12
CA VAL A 84 -0.58 11.95 -15.21
C VAL A 84 0.16 13.25 -15.46
N ASN A 85 1.48 13.18 -15.42
CA ASN A 85 2.31 14.29 -15.88
C ASN A 85 2.57 14.11 -17.39
N SER A 86 2.08 15.04 -18.19
CA SER A 86 2.31 15.05 -19.64
C SER A 86 3.25 16.18 -20.08
N ASN A 87 3.91 16.87 -19.12
CA ASN A 87 4.77 18.03 -19.41
C ASN A 87 4.08 19.09 -20.32
N GLY A 88 2.75 19.21 -20.21
CA GLY A 88 1.93 20.09 -21.05
C GLY A 88 1.54 19.50 -22.42
N GLU A 89 2.02 18.31 -22.77
CA GLU A 89 1.63 17.63 -24.01
C GLU A 89 0.28 16.94 -23.88
N THR A 90 -0.44 16.83 -25.00
CA THR A 90 -1.67 16.05 -25.07
C THR A 90 -1.33 14.58 -25.29
N TYR A 91 -1.89 13.69 -24.49
CA TYR A 91 -1.73 12.24 -24.63
C TYR A 91 -3.08 11.55 -24.83
N GLN A 92 -3.07 10.42 -25.53
CA GLN A 92 -4.20 9.51 -25.63
C GLN A 92 -4.13 8.50 -24.48
N PRO A 93 -5.11 8.50 -23.56
CA PRO A 93 -5.19 7.45 -22.55
C PRO A 93 -5.35 6.08 -23.19
N LYS A 94 -4.75 5.04 -22.63
CA LYS A 94 -4.86 3.63 -23.07
C LYS A 94 -4.85 2.68 -21.89
N GLY A 95 -5.41 1.49 -22.09
CA GLY A 95 -5.58 0.49 -21.05
C GLY A 95 -6.99 0.50 -20.49
N TYR A 96 -7.15 -0.07 -19.31
CA TYR A 96 -8.46 -0.25 -18.67
C TYR A 96 -8.46 0.33 -17.26
N ALA A 97 -9.65 0.74 -16.79
CA ALA A 97 -9.87 1.05 -15.38
C ALA A 97 -11.07 0.24 -14.86
N LEU A 98 -10.84 -0.58 -13.84
CA LEU A 98 -11.92 -1.11 -13.01
C LEU A 98 -12.15 -0.14 -11.86
N ILE A 99 -13.38 0.39 -11.77
CA ILE A 99 -13.78 1.31 -10.71
C ILE A 99 -15.01 0.75 -9.98
N PHE A 100 -15.01 0.82 -8.64
CA PHE A 100 -16.16 0.39 -7.84
C PHE A 100 -16.29 1.21 -6.56
N HIS A 101 -17.53 1.64 -6.29
CA HIS A 101 -17.85 2.44 -5.12
C HIS A 101 -17.91 1.59 -3.86
N GLN A 102 -17.53 2.16 -2.72
CA GLN A 102 -17.56 1.46 -1.43
C GLN A 102 -18.97 0.98 -1.05
N ASP A 103 -20.02 1.63 -1.52
CA ASP A 103 -21.42 1.23 -1.27
C ASP A 103 -21.81 -0.09 -1.98
N LEU A 104 -20.97 -0.60 -2.88
CA LEU A 104 -21.14 -1.94 -3.45
C LEU A 104 -20.86 -3.04 -2.42
N LEU A 105 -19.97 -2.78 -1.45
CA LEU A 105 -19.35 -3.76 -0.56
C LEU A 105 -20.23 -4.23 0.63
N PRO A 106 -21.10 -3.40 1.23
CA PRO A 106 -21.88 -3.80 2.40
C PRO A 106 -22.70 -5.08 2.16
N GLY A 107 -22.61 -6.00 3.14
CA GLY A 107 -23.30 -7.30 3.10
C GLY A 107 -22.66 -8.35 2.17
N THR A 108 -21.47 -8.10 1.64
CA THR A 108 -20.73 -9.03 0.76
C THR A 108 -19.53 -9.64 1.47
N ALA A 109 -19.01 -10.77 0.95
CA ALA A 109 -17.76 -11.38 1.42
C ALA A 109 -16.59 -10.42 1.19
N LEU A 110 -16.48 -9.83 0.01
CA LEU A 110 -15.46 -8.86 -0.34
C LEU A 110 -15.42 -7.69 0.66
N GLY A 111 -16.58 -7.16 1.09
CA GLY A 111 -16.62 -6.07 2.06
C GLY A 111 -16.03 -6.42 3.43
N LYS A 112 -16.05 -7.70 3.82
CA LYS A 112 -15.44 -8.18 5.06
C LYS A 112 -13.90 -8.29 4.94
N HIS A 113 -13.40 -8.62 3.77
CA HIS A 113 -12.00 -8.89 3.50
C HIS A 113 -11.27 -7.72 2.81
N MET A 114 -11.96 -6.59 2.54
CA MET A 114 -11.38 -5.48 1.78
C MET A 114 -10.10 -4.91 2.40
N GLN A 115 -9.98 -4.97 3.73
CA GLN A 115 -8.80 -4.52 4.47
C GLN A 115 -7.58 -5.44 4.29
N GLU A 116 -7.76 -6.68 3.82
CA GLU A 116 -6.68 -7.63 3.58
C GLU A 116 -5.91 -7.30 2.28
N TYR A 117 -6.52 -6.52 1.38
CA TYR A 117 -5.88 -6.06 0.15
C TYR A 117 -5.04 -4.80 0.41
N SER A 118 -3.90 -4.98 1.08
CA SER A 118 -2.97 -3.91 1.51
C SER A 118 -2.47 -3.04 0.36
N PHE A 119 -2.43 -3.57 -0.86
CA PHE A 119 -1.93 -2.88 -2.05
C PHE A 119 -2.76 -1.66 -2.49
N PHE A 120 -3.97 -1.45 -1.97
CA PHE A 120 -4.68 -0.18 -2.12
C PHE A 120 -4.06 0.96 -1.29
N SER A 121 -3.14 0.65 -0.37
CA SER A 121 -2.36 1.63 0.39
C SER A 121 -0.93 1.84 -0.15
N TYR A 122 -0.55 1.11 -1.19
CA TYR A 122 0.79 1.20 -1.79
C TYR A 122 0.95 2.50 -2.59
N GLN A 123 2.19 2.92 -2.71
CA GLN A 123 2.51 4.01 -3.63
C GLN A 123 2.57 3.50 -5.07
N SER A 124 2.48 4.42 -6.01
CA SER A 124 2.50 4.05 -7.41
C SER A 124 3.84 3.43 -7.87
N ASN A 125 5.01 3.70 -7.19
CA ASN A 125 6.30 3.00 -7.41
C ASN A 125 6.30 1.55 -6.91
N GLU A 126 5.29 1.13 -6.26
CA GLU A 126 5.07 -0.22 -5.75
C GLU A 126 4.00 -0.95 -6.58
N ALA A 127 3.79 -0.51 -7.83
CA ALA A 127 2.81 -1.07 -8.72
C ALA A 127 3.07 -2.56 -9.03
N LEU A 128 2.01 -3.29 -9.34
CA LEU A 128 2.09 -4.69 -9.69
C LEU A 128 2.44 -4.85 -11.18
N HIS A 129 3.56 -5.48 -11.46
CA HIS A 129 3.98 -5.84 -12.81
C HIS A 129 3.50 -7.25 -13.17
N LEU A 130 2.76 -7.35 -14.26
CA LEU A 130 2.13 -8.58 -14.73
C LEU A 130 2.99 -9.25 -15.81
N SER A 131 3.09 -10.58 -15.76
CA SER A 131 3.47 -11.36 -16.92
C SER A 131 2.32 -11.42 -17.93
N GLU A 132 2.61 -11.80 -19.18
CA GLU A 132 1.59 -11.98 -20.23
C GLU A 132 0.45 -12.92 -19.82
N ARG A 133 0.74 -13.99 -19.05
CA ARG A 133 -0.28 -14.91 -18.54
C ARG A 133 -1.16 -14.25 -17.48
N GLU A 134 -0.55 -13.50 -16.56
CA GLU A 134 -1.28 -12.79 -15.50
C GLU A 134 -2.15 -11.68 -16.10
N ARG A 135 -1.63 -10.95 -17.10
CA ARG A 135 -2.39 -9.94 -17.82
C ARG A 135 -3.66 -10.54 -18.48
N LYS A 136 -3.57 -11.72 -19.09
CA LYS A 136 -4.74 -12.42 -19.65
C LYS A 136 -5.77 -12.74 -18.58
N ILE A 137 -5.35 -13.18 -17.39
CA ILE A 137 -6.24 -13.45 -16.25
C ILE A 137 -6.96 -12.17 -15.81
N VAL A 138 -6.24 -11.06 -15.72
CA VAL A 138 -6.82 -9.75 -15.35
C VAL A 138 -7.88 -9.33 -16.36
N LEU A 139 -7.57 -9.39 -17.65
CA LEU A 139 -8.51 -9.03 -18.72
C LEU A 139 -9.73 -9.94 -18.74
N ASP A 140 -9.56 -11.24 -18.46
CA ASP A 140 -10.68 -12.19 -18.36
C ASP A 140 -11.61 -11.84 -17.18
N CYS A 141 -11.05 -11.43 -16.04
CA CYS A 141 -11.86 -10.94 -14.91
C CYS A 141 -12.63 -9.67 -15.27
N PHE A 142 -11.99 -8.73 -15.95
CA PHE A 142 -12.65 -7.49 -16.40
C PHE A 142 -13.78 -7.78 -17.38
N SER A 143 -13.53 -8.64 -18.36
CA SER A 143 -14.55 -9.06 -19.33
C SER A 143 -15.75 -9.75 -18.67
N LYS A 144 -15.55 -10.55 -17.63
CA LYS A 144 -16.66 -11.16 -16.87
C LYS A 144 -17.48 -10.12 -16.12
N ILE A 145 -16.84 -9.08 -15.59
CA ILE A 145 -17.54 -7.98 -14.93
C ILE A 145 -18.36 -7.20 -15.98
N GLU A 146 -17.77 -6.84 -17.12
CA GLU A 146 -18.47 -6.15 -18.22
C GLU A 146 -19.69 -6.94 -18.68
N TYR A 147 -19.54 -8.24 -18.88
CA TYR A 147 -20.63 -9.13 -19.29
C TYR A 147 -21.83 -9.08 -18.32
N GLU A 148 -21.58 -9.00 -17.01
CA GLU A 148 -22.65 -8.85 -16.01
C GLU A 148 -23.27 -7.45 -16.02
N LEU A 149 -22.50 -6.42 -16.37
CA LEU A 149 -22.98 -5.02 -16.44
C LEU A 149 -23.86 -4.77 -17.66
N GLU A 150 -23.61 -5.44 -18.78
CA GLU A 150 -24.37 -5.31 -20.04
C GLU A 150 -25.74 -6.01 -19.99
N ARG A 151 -26.00 -6.83 -18.98
CA ARG A 151 -27.26 -7.56 -18.83
C ARG A 151 -28.27 -6.80 -17.98
N ALA A 152 -29.54 -7.19 -18.12
CA ALA A 152 -30.58 -6.72 -17.20
C ALA A 152 -30.23 -7.11 -15.75
N ILE A 153 -30.26 -6.14 -14.86
CA ILE A 153 -29.98 -6.35 -13.43
C ILE A 153 -31.01 -7.30 -12.83
N ASP A 154 -30.55 -8.39 -12.23
CA ASP A 154 -31.35 -9.35 -11.50
C ASP A 154 -30.84 -9.57 -10.06
N LYS A 155 -31.48 -10.47 -9.32
CA LYS A 155 -31.10 -10.81 -7.94
C LYS A 155 -29.70 -11.42 -7.77
N HIS A 156 -29.09 -11.91 -8.85
CA HIS A 156 -27.76 -12.53 -8.86
C HIS A 156 -26.64 -11.58 -9.29
N SER A 157 -26.98 -10.50 -10.03
CA SER A 157 -26.02 -9.57 -10.64
C SER A 157 -25.02 -9.01 -9.62
N LYS A 158 -25.50 -8.47 -8.50
CA LYS A 158 -24.61 -7.95 -7.45
C LYS A 158 -23.62 -9.01 -6.95
N LYS A 159 -24.09 -10.24 -6.72
CA LYS A 159 -23.24 -11.33 -6.22
C LYS A 159 -22.19 -11.73 -7.25
N LEU A 160 -22.57 -11.85 -8.53
CA LEU A 160 -21.65 -12.23 -9.61
C LEU A 160 -20.59 -11.15 -9.84
N ILE A 161 -20.98 -9.88 -9.90
CA ILE A 161 -20.05 -8.74 -10.03
C ILE A 161 -19.04 -8.73 -8.89
N VAL A 162 -19.53 -8.78 -7.64
CA VAL A 162 -18.64 -8.73 -6.46
C VAL A 162 -17.72 -9.95 -6.41
N SER A 163 -18.22 -11.16 -6.75
CA SER A 163 -17.38 -12.37 -6.78
C SER A 163 -16.28 -12.29 -7.84
N ASN A 164 -16.54 -11.67 -8.99
CA ASN A 164 -15.51 -11.46 -10.01
C ASN A 164 -14.48 -10.40 -9.58
N ILE A 165 -14.91 -9.34 -8.88
CA ILE A 165 -13.98 -8.36 -8.29
C ILE A 165 -13.11 -9.04 -7.21
N GLU A 166 -13.70 -9.84 -6.32
CA GLU A 166 -12.97 -10.56 -5.27
C GLU A 166 -11.97 -11.55 -5.88
N LEU A 167 -12.37 -12.31 -6.90
CA LEU A 167 -11.47 -13.21 -7.63
C LEU A 167 -10.30 -12.46 -8.26
N PHE A 168 -10.57 -11.33 -8.90
CA PHE A 168 -9.54 -10.46 -9.47
C PHE A 168 -8.55 -9.97 -8.38
N LEU A 169 -9.04 -9.48 -7.25
CA LEU A 169 -8.19 -8.99 -6.16
C LEU A 169 -7.36 -10.11 -5.53
N ASN A 170 -7.91 -11.32 -5.39
CA ASN A 170 -7.17 -12.51 -4.95
C ASN A 170 -6.04 -12.91 -5.91
N TYR A 171 -6.27 -12.79 -7.23
CA TYR A 171 -5.18 -12.97 -8.19
C TYR A 171 -4.11 -11.89 -8.03
N CYS A 172 -4.49 -10.64 -7.81
CA CYS A 172 -3.53 -9.55 -7.58
C CYS A 172 -2.68 -9.79 -6.33
N ALA A 173 -3.27 -10.25 -5.23
CA ALA A 173 -2.54 -10.64 -4.02
C ALA A 173 -1.49 -11.72 -4.33
N ARG A 174 -1.89 -12.79 -5.04
CA ARG A 174 -0.96 -13.85 -5.49
C ARG A 174 0.16 -13.32 -6.39
N PHE A 175 -0.15 -12.38 -7.29
CA PHE A 175 0.84 -11.81 -8.20
C PHE A 175 1.84 -10.90 -7.46
N TYR A 176 1.39 -10.17 -6.44
CA TYR A 176 2.30 -9.45 -5.54
C TYR A 176 3.23 -10.40 -4.78
N GLU A 177 2.72 -11.52 -4.25
CA GLU A 177 3.56 -12.54 -3.62
C GLU A 177 4.66 -13.05 -4.57
N ARG A 178 4.29 -13.36 -5.82
CA ARG A 178 5.27 -13.72 -6.86
C ARG A 178 6.27 -12.59 -7.09
N GLN A 179 5.80 -11.33 -7.20
CA GLN A 179 6.66 -10.17 -7.43
C GLN A 179 7.65 -9.97 -6.29
N PHE A 180 7.24 -10.17 -5.05
CA PHE A 180 8.14 -10.13 -3.89
C PHE A 180 9.22 -11.22 -3.98
N ILE A 181 8.87 -12.44 -4.41
CA ILE A 181 9.85 -13.53 -4.59
C ILE A 181 10.85 -13.20 -5.71
N THR A 182 10.38 -12.74 -6.87
CA THR A 182 11.23 -12.49 -8.03
C THR A 182 12.16 -11.27 -7.88
N ARG A 183 11.86 -10.38 -6.94
CA ARG A 183 12.68 -9.22 -6.60
C ARG A 183 13.52 -9.42 -5.33
N GLU A 184 13.79 -10.65 -4.94
CA GLU A 184 14.51 -11.01 -3.70
C GLU A 184 15.80 -10.22 -3.48
N ASN A 185 16.62 -10.01 -4.51
CA ASN A 185 17.87 -9.24 -4.40
C ASN A 185 17.64 -7.76 -4.06
N VAL A 186 16.56 -7.15 -4.56
CA VAL A 186 16.20 -5.76 -4.24
C VAL A 186 15.64 -5.69 -2.81
N HIS A 187 14.89 -6.70 -2.40
CA HIS A 187 14.25 -6.76 -1.08
C HIS A 187 15.26 -7.04 0.05
N LYS A 188 16.26 -7.92 -0.18
CA LYS A 188 17.37 -8.09 0.77
C LYS A 188 18.10 -6.79 1.03
N GLY A 189 18.37 -6.00 -0.01
CA GLY A 189 18.97 -4.68 0.14
C GLY A 189 18.10 -3.69 0.94
N ILE A 190 16.77 -3.85 0.94
CA ILE A 190 15.87 -3.03 1.76
C ILE A 190 15.93 -3.47 3.22
N LEU A 191 15.97 -4.76 3.51
CA LEU A 191 16.12 -5.27 4.88
C LEU A 191 17.46 -4.81 5.48
N GLU A 192 18.56 -4.96 4.75
CA GLU A 192 19.89 -4.47 5.17
C GLU A 192 19.87 -2.95 5.45
N LYS A 193 19.27 -2.15 4.56
CA LYS A 193 19.11 -0.70 4.78
C LYS A 193 18.25 -0.39 5.99
N PHE A 194 17.22 -1.17 6.24
CA PHE A 194 16.36 -1.00 7.42
C PHE A 194 17.12 -1.30 8.71
N GLU A 195 17.95 -2.34 8.74
CA GLU A 195 18.80 -2.67 9.87
C GLU A 195 19.83 -1.56 10.13
N VAL A 196 20.47 -1.04 9.09
CA VAL A 196 21.39 0.10 9.20
C VAL A 196 20.64 1.33 9.72
N LEU A 197 19.46 1.63 9.18
CA LEU A 197 18.62 2.75 9.62
C LEU A 197 18.27 2.67 11.11
N LEU A 198 17.89 1.50 11.61
CA LEU A 198 17.59 1.30 13.03
C LEU A 198 18.84 1.44 13.89
N ASN A 199 19.98 0.91 13.43
CA ASN A 199 21.25 1.07 14.14
C ASN A 199 21.67 2.55 14.24
N GLU A 200 21.59 3.30 13.14
CA GLU A 200 21.88 4.74 13.13
C GLU A 200 20.90 5.51 14.02
N TYR A 201 19.62 5.11 14.03
CA TYR A 201 18.60 5.74 14.87
C TYR A 201 18.95 5.64 16.35
N PHE A 202 19.25 4.44 16.85
CA PHE A 202 19.53 4.20 18.26
C PHE A 202 20.95 4.65 18.69
N ASN A 203 21.85 4.89 17.75
CA ASN A 203 23.17 5.46 18.00
C ASN A 203 23.21 7.01 17.88
N SER A 204 22.05 7.65 17.72
CA SER A 204 21.91 9.11 17.63
C SER A 204 21.07 9.65 18.79
N ASP A 205 20.83 10.96 18.79
CA ASP A 205 19.90 11.64 19.71
C ASP A 205 18.42 11.53 19.31
N LYS A 206 18.12 10.87 18.20
CA LYS A 206 16.73 10.74 17.69
C LYS A 206 15.78 10.07 18.67
N PRO A 207 16.13 8.98 19.39
CA PRO A 207 15.24 8.40 20.37
C PRO A 207 14.79 9.41 21.42
N GLU A 208 15.69 10.22 21.95
CA GLU A 208 15.38 11.22 22.99
C GLU A 208 14.55 12.40 22.43
N THR A 209 14.82 12.82 21.19
CA THR A 209 14.22 14.01 20.57
C THR A 209 12.93 13.73 19.83
N ILE A 210 12.83 12.59 19.16
CA ILE A 210 11.69 12.21 18.29
C ILE A 210 10.83 11.11 18.96
N GLY A 211 11.43 10.27 19.81
CA GLY A 211 10.78 9.14 20.47
C GLY A 211 11.07 7.81 19.77
N LEU A 212 10.17 6.83 19.89
CA LEU A 212 10.34 5.53 19.27
C LEU A 212 10.15 5.59 17.75
N PRO A 213 11.00 4.89 16.95
CA PRO A 213 10.81 4.83 15.52
C PRO A 213 9.49 4.11 15.17
N SER A 214 8.70 4.72 14.31
CA SER A 214 7.45 4.13 13.81
C SER A 214 7.65 3.44 12.47
N VAL A 215 6.78 2.48 12.12
CA VAL A 215 6.75 1.85 10.79
C VAL A 215 6.64 2.91 9.69
N THR A 216 5.80 3.93 9.89
CA THR A 216 5.61 5.04 8.95
C THR A 216 6.89 5.85 8.75
N TRP A 217 7.61 6.15 9.82
CA TRP A 217 8.89 6.86 9.74
C TRP A 217 9.94 6.03 9.01
N CYS A 218 10.12 4.75 9.38
CA CYS A 218 11.09 3.86 8.73
C CYS A 218 10.80 3.69 7.23
N ALA A 219 9.53 3.51 6.87
CA ALA A 219 9.10 3.41 5.48
C ALA A 219 9.44 4.70 4.70
N GLY A 220 9.17 5.88 5.30
CA GLY A 220 9.48 7.18 4.69
C GLY A 220 10.98 7.37 4.41
N GLU A 221 11.86 7.01 5.35
CA GLU A 221 13.32 7.07 5.17
C GLU A 221 13.80 6.13 4.03
N LEU A 222 13.10 5.03 3.82
CA LEU A 222 13.39 4.07 2.76
C LEU A 222 12.66 4.37 1.43
N ASN A 223 11.91 5.48 1.36
CA ASN A 223 11.08 5.88 0.22
C ASN A 223 10.04 4.82 -0.19
N LEU A 224 9.41 4.19 0.81
CA LEU A 224 8.37 3.18 0.64
C LEU A 224 7.07 3.61 1.33
N SER A 225 5.94 3.07 0.87
CA SER A 225 4.69 3.17 1.62
C SER A 225 4.75 2.31 2.88
N PRO A 226 4.10 2.71 4.00
CA PRO A 226 4.04 1.88 5.20
C PRO A 226 3.44 0.49 4.97
N GLY A 227 2.45 0.39 4.07
CA GLY A 227 1.82 -0.88 3.70
C GLY A 227 2.80 -1.82 2.99
N TYR A 228 3.42 -1.35 1.91
CA TYR A 228 4.41 -2.14 1.15
C TYR A 228 5.61 -2.53 2.01
N PHE A 229 6.16 -1.59 2.78
CA PHE A 229 7.25 -1.86 3.71
C PHE A 229 6.87 -2.91 4.75
N GLY A 230 5.66 -2.82 5.33
CA GLY A 230 5.16 -3.80 6.30
C GLY A 230 5.06 -5.21 5.72
N ASP A 231 4.49 -5.34 4.52
CA ASP A 231 4.34 -6.61 3.82
C ASP A 231 5.70 -7.20 3.41
N LEU A 232 6.63 -6.34 2.95
CA LEU A 232 7.98 -6.74 2.61
C LEU A 232 8.73 -7.29 3.83
N ILE A 233 8.76 -6.54 4.95
CA ILE A 233 9.46 -6.99 6.17
C ILE A 233 8.85 -8.28 6.70
N LYS A 234 7.52 -8.40 6.70
CA LYS A 234 6.84 -9.62 7.13
C LYS A 234 7.22 -10.82 6.25
N LYS A 235 7.36 -10.61 4.95
CA LYS A 235 7.79 -11.65 4.01
C LYS A 235 9.22 -12.09 4.26
N GLU A 236 10.15 -11.14 4.41
CA GLU A 236 11.59 -11.42 4.56
C GLU A 236 11.94 -12.01 5.94
N THR A 237 11.23 -11.58 7.00
CA THR A 237 11.59 -11.91 8.39
C THR A 237 10.58 -12.85 9.08
N GLY A 238 9.41 -13.06 8.51
CA GLY A 238 8.31 -13.79 9.12
C GLY A 238 7.58 -13.02 10.24
N THR A 239 8.03 -11.80 10.58
CA THR A 239 7.44 -10.96 11.64
C THR A 239 7.00 -9.61 11.08
N SER A 240 6.02 -8.96 11.72
CA SER A 240 5.62 -7.63 11.30
C SER A 240 6.75 -6.61 11.50
N ALA A 241 6.78 -5.54 10.69
CA ALA A 241 7.75 -4.46 10.83
C ALA A 241 7.71 -3.83 12.24
N GLN A 242 6.53 -3.72 12.84
CA GLN A 242 6.37 -3.24 14.21
C GLN A 242 7.03 -4.17 15.24
N GLU A 243 6.87 -5.47 15.09
CA GLU A 243 7.50 -6.48 15.96
C GLU A 243 9.02 -6.48 15.80
N TYR A 244 9.51 -6.32 14.56
CA TYR A 244 10.94 -6.20 14.27
C TYR A 244 11.57 -5.00 14.97
N ILE A 245 10.94 -3.81 14.87
CA ILE A 245 11.36 -2.60 15.58
C ILE A 245 11.38 -2.84 17.09
N GLN A 246 10.32 -3.43 17.66
CA GLN A 246 10.24 -3.75 19.09
C GLN A 246 11.35 -4.70 19.53
N SER A 247 11.67 -5.70 18.74
CA SER A 247 12.77 -6.63 19.03
C SER A 247 14.10 -5.90 19.09
N ARG A 248 14.35 -5.00 18.11
CA ARG A 248 15.58 -4.19 18.10
C ARG A 248 15.69 -3.25 19.30
N ILE A 249 14.59 -2.61 19.72
CA ILE A 249 14.53 -1.81 20.95
C ILE A 249 14.95 -2.63 22.17
N ILE A 250 14.45 -3.86 22.26
CA ILE A 250 14.78 -4.73 23.40
C ILE A 250 16.24 -5.18 23.36
N ASP A 251 16.82 -5.41 22.18
CA ASP A 251 18.25 -5.76 22.08
C ASP A 251 19.14 -4.60 22.56
N VAL A 252 18.85 -3.38 22.10
CA VAL A 252 19.54 -2.17 22.59
C VAL A 252 19.32 -1.98 24.09
N ALA A 253 18.09 -2.21 24.59
CA ALA A 253 17.78 -2.12 26.01
C ALA A 253 18.62 -3.11 26.84
N LYS A 254 18.83 -4.34 26.38
CA LYS A 254 19.66 -5.34 27.05
C LYS A 254 21.12 -4.90 27.15
N GLU A 255 21.64 -4.17 26.19
CA GLU A 255 22.99 -3.61 26.23
C GLU A 255 23.08 -2.50 27.29
N LEU A 256 22.12 -1.55 27.28
CA LEU A 256 22.11 -0.39 28.19
C LEU A 256 21.77 -0.75 29.63
N ILE A 257 21.03 -1.85 29.88
CA ILE A 257 20.48 -2.15 31.20
C ILE A 257 21.56 -2.47 32.25
N PHE A 258 22.75 -2.87 31.82
CA PHE A 258 23.90 -3.15 32.69
C PHE A 258 24.68 -1.91 33.11
N ASP A 259 24.41 -0.75 32.51
CA ASP A 259 24.94 0.51 32.99
C ASP A 259 24.27 0.86 34.33
N LYS A 260 25.03 0.62 35.43
CA LYS A 260 24.57 0.90 36.80
C LYS A 260 24.53 2.38 37.14
N SER A 261 25.10 3.25 36.32
CA SER A 261 25.02 4.70 36.48
C SER A 261 23.65 5.26 36.14
N LYS A 262 22.83 4.51 35.36
CA LYS A 262 21.49 4.90 34.89
C LYS A 262 20.40 4.09 35.57
N SER A 263 19.34 4.74 35.98
CA SER A 263 18.09 4.07 36.39
C SER A 263 17.39 3.43 35.21
N VAL A 264 16.51 2.48 35.47
CA VAL A 264 15.65 1.88 34.41
C VAL A 264 14.77 2.92 33.72
N SER A 265 14.36 3.97 34.44
CA SER A 265 13.59 5.07 33.88
C SER A 265 14.40 5.96 32.95
N GLU A 266 15.64 6.25 33.28
CA GLU A 266 16.55 7.01 32.40
C GLU A 266 16.84 6.24 31.12
N ILE A 267 17.08 4.94 31.20
CA ILE A 267 17.23 4.07 30.02
C ILE A 267 15.96 4.08 29.15
N ALA A 268 14.76 4.05 29.76
CA ALA A 268 13.52 4.13 29.02
C ALA A 268 13.40 5.45 28.23
N TYR A 269 13.79 6.58 28.82
CA TYR A 269 13.79 7.88 28.13
C TYR A 269 14.85 7.93 27.02
N GLU A 270 16.05 7.43 27.26
CA GLU A 270 17.13 7.32 26.29
C GLU A 270 16.72 6.45 25.07
N LEU A 271 15.92 5.42 25.29
CA LEU A 271 15.35 4.59 24.22
C LEU A 271 14.15 5.23 23.50
N GLY A 272 13.67 6.39 23.95
CA GLY A 272 12.59 7.13 23.33
C GLY A 272 11.18 6.81 23.87
N PHE A 273 11.08 6.15 25.01
CA PHE A 273 9.77 5.93 25.64
C PHE A 273 9.31 7.20 26.37
N LYS A 274 8.13 7.68 26.05
CA LYS A 274 7.51 8.81 26.76
C LYS A 274 7.17 8.46 28.23
N TYR A 275 6.90 7.19 28.51
CA TYR A 275 6.53 6.69 29.83
C TYR A 275 7.31 5.41 30.16
N PRO A 276 8.15 5.38 31.22
CA PRO A 276 8.95 4.21 31.58
C PRO A 276 8.16 2.92 31.85
N GLN A 277 6.92 3.04 32.27
CA GLN A 277 6.04 1.87 32.46
C GLN A 277 5.74 1.13 31.14
N HIS A 278 5.69 1.83 30.00
CA HIS A 278 5.50 1.20 28.70
C HIS A 278 6.74 0.41 28.29
N PHE A 279 7.93 0.94 28.57
CA PHE A 279 9.18 0.20 28.40
C PHE A 279 9.20 -1.06 29.25
N SER A 280 8.96 -0.94 30.56
CA SER A 280 8.99 -2.09 31.49
C SER A 280 8.00 -3.19 31.09
N ARG A 281 6.81 -2.79 30.61
CA ARG A 281 5.80 -3.74 30.10
C ARG A 281 6.27 -4.43 28.82
N LEU A 282 6.79 -3.69 27.83
CA LEU A 282 7.31 -4.27 26.59
C LEU A 282 8.48 -5.21 26.88
N PHE A 283 9.42 -4.77 27.71
CA PHE A 283 10.59 -5.59 28.08
C PHE A 283 10.15 -6.89 28.75
N LYS A 284 9.25 -6.83 29.74
CA LYS A 284 8.72 -8.03 30.41
C LYS A 284 7.98 -8.96 29.44
N GLN A 285 7.22 -8.40 28.51
CA GLN A 285 6.50 -9.17 27.50
C GLN A 285 7.46 -9.93 26.56
N ARG A 286 8.59 -9.31 26.20
CA ARG A 286 9.54 -9.88 25.22
C ARG A 286 10.63 -10.73 25.87
N VAL A 287 11.03 -10.43 27.09
CA VAL A 287 12.14 -11.09 27.80
C VAL A 287 11.65 -12.07 28.87
N GLY A 288 10.40 -11.96 29.31
CA GLY A 288 9.79 -12.80 30.33
C GLY A 288 9.98 -12.27 31.77
N GLN A 289 10.86 -11.30 32.00
CA GLN A 289 11.14 -10.71 33.32
C GLN A 289 11.24 -9.20 33.24
N SER A 290 11.11 -8.51 34.40
CA SER A 290 11.20 -7.04 34.39
C SER A 290 12.64 -6.58 34.08
N PRO A 291 12.82 -5.32 33.60
CA PRO A 291 14.15 -4.76 33.39
C PRO A 291 15.02 -4.79 34.65
N GLN A 292 14.44 -4.54 35.83
CA GLN A 292 15.15 -4.56 37.10
C GLN A 292 15.58 -5.98 37.49
N ASP A 293 14.72 -6.96 37.31
CA ASP A 293 15.04 -8.37 37.58
C ASP A 293 16.16 -8.86 36.66
N TYR A 294 16.07 -8.49 35.37
CA TYR A 294 17.08 -8.81 34.35
C TYR A 294 18.45 -8.23 34.71
N ARG A 295 18.50 -6.95 35.18
CA ARG A 295 19.73 -6.29 35.67
C ARG A 295 20.33 -7.00 36.86
N ASN A 296 19.51 -7.52 37.76
CA ASN A 296 19.96 -8.15 39.02
C ASN A 296 20.41 -9.60 38.87
N LEU A 297 19.95 -10.30 37.83
CA LEU A 297 20.24 -11.70 37.59
C LEU A 297 21.53 -11.93 36.79
N ASN A 298 22.03 -10.93 36.15
CA ASN A 298 23.25 -10.94 35.34
C ASN A 298 24.20 -9.83 35.81
#